data_f9d68c3d0775ede450d80c09131cb03b
#
_entry.id   f9d68c3d0775ede450d80c09131cb03b
#
_cell.length_a   1.000
_cell.length_b   1.000
_cell.length_c   1.000
_cell.angle_alpha   90.00
_cell.angle_beta   90.00
_cell.angle_gamma   90.00
#
_symmetry.space_group_name_H-M   'P 1'
#
loop_
_entity.id
_entity.type
_entity.pdbx_description
1 polymer ?
#
loop_
_entity_poly.entity_id
_entity_poly.type
_entity_poly.pdbx_seq_one_letter_code
_entity_poly.pdbx_strand_id
1 'polypeptide(L)'
;IASTMRMGAEGIKVQISGRLGGAEMARSETYKEGRIPLHTFRADIDYALAEAHTKVGVIGIKTWICNGIVYGKRDLSPNIGTKSVANVTEKKAKPAPKGGSRPRAKKKK
;
A
#
# COMPACT_ATOMS: atom_id res chain seq x y z
N ILE A 1 10.31 5.33 7.28
CA ILE A 1 10.97 5.33 5.96
C ILE A 1 11.50 3.92 5.65
N ALA A 2 12.45 3.40 6.42
CA ALA A 2 13.07 2.10 6.16
C ALA A 2 12.05 0.95 6.00
N SER A 3 10.99 0.94 6.80
CA SER A 3 9.91 -0.05 6.71
C SER A 3 9.15 0.03 5.39
N THR A 4 8.84 1.25 4.93
CA THR A 4 8.13 1.48 3.66
C THR A 4 8.98 1.07 2.46
N MET A 5 10.28 1.35 2.49
CA MET A 5 11.20 0.95 1.44
C MET A 5 11.34 -0.58 1.35
N ARG A 6 11.31 -1.28 2.49
CA ARG A 6 11.31 -2.77 2.52
C ARG A 6 10.05 -3.38 1.92
N MET A 7 8.94 -2.68 1.97
CA MET A 7 7.66 -3.12 1.38
C MET A 7 7.59 -2.93 -0.14
N GLY A 8 8.63 -2.39 -0.77
CA GLY A 8 8.73 -2.26 -2.21
C GLY A 8 8.28 -0.92 -2.78
N ALA A 9 8.19 0.13 -1.97
CA ALA A 9 7.97 1.49 -2.47
C ALA A 9 9.21 1.99 -3.24
N GLU A 10 9.01 2.69 -4.36
CA GLU A 10 10.10 3.32 -5.12
C GLU A 10 10.74 4.48 -4.37
N GLY A 11 9.96 5.17 -3.57
CA GLY A 11 10.44 6.27 -2.76
C GLY A 11 9.42 6.79 -1.77
N ILE A 12 9.92 7.52 -0.81
CA ILE A 12 9.13 8.17 0.23
C ILE A 12 9.69 9.54 0.57
N LYS A 13 8.80 10.49 0.79
CA LYS A 13 9.13 11.82 1.33
C LYS A 13 8.24 12.08 2.54
N VAL A 14 8.84 12.47 3.64
CA VAL A 14 8.14 12.86 4.86
C VAL A 14 8.56 14.28 5.23
N GLN A 15 7.59 15.14 5.44
CA GLN A 15 7.81 16.50 5.93
C GLN A 15 7.12 16.66 7.27
N ILE A 16 7.88 17.08 8.25
CA ILE A 16 7.40 17.31 9.62
C ILE A 16 7.59 18.78 9.93
N SER A 17 6.56 19.43 10.43
CA SER A 17 6.59 20.86 10.77
C SER A 17 5.92 21.14 12.11
N GLY A 18 6.50 22.04 12.86
CA GLY A 18 6.00 22.43 14.16
C GLY A 18 7.13 22.62 15.19
N ARG A 19 6.78 22.59 16.46
CA ARG A 19 7.72 22.68 17.58
C ARG A 19 8.35 21.34 17.87
N LEU A 20 9.32 20.95 17.05
CA LEU A 20 9.98 19.64 17.10
C LEU A 20 10.83 19.52 18.37
N GLY A 21 10.63 18.43 19.11
CA GLY A 21 11.32 18.18 20.38
C GLY A 21 10.95 19.15 21.50
N GLY A 22 9.83 19.87 21.39
CA GLY A 22 9.40 20.88 22.38
C GLY A 22 10.12 22.21 22.28
N ALA A 23 10.88 22.46 21.21
CA ALA A 23 11.58 23.72 20.98
C ALA A 23 10.59 24.88 20.91
N GLU A 24 11.01 26.08 21.39
CA GLU A 24 10.15 27.28 21.35
C GLU A 24 9.88 27.76 19.93
N MET A 25 10.87 27.66 19.03
CA MET A 25 10.73 28.01 17.63
C MET A 25 10.31 26.82 16.81
N ALA A 26 9.24 27.00 16.05
CA ALA A 26 8.80 25.99 15.08
C ALA A 26 9.79 25.90 13.92
N ARG A 27 10.02 24.69 13.43
CA ARG A 27 10.83 24.41 12.24
C ARG A 27 10.20 23.31 11.40
N SER A 28 10.63 23.22 10.17
CA SER A 28 10.24 22.14 9.26
C SER A 28 11.45 21.27 8.92
N GLU A 29 11.28 19.96 9.03
CA GLU A 29 12.27 18.99 8.62
C GLU A 29 11.69 18.12 7.52
N THR A 30 12.50 17.82 6.50
CA THR A 30 12.09 16.98 5.38
C THR A 30 13.07 15.83 5.22
N TYR A 31 12.54 14.62 5.23
CA TYR A 31 13.27 13.40 4.98
C TYR A 31 12.81 12.80 3.67
N LYS A 32 13.74 12.38 2.83
CA LYS A 32 13.44 11.79 1.53
C LYS A 32 14.36 10.62 1.29
N GLU A 33 13.80 9.52 0.81
CA GLU A 33 14.55 8.34 0.38
C GLU A 33 13.94 7.81 -0.91
N GLY A 34 14.79 7.37 -1.83
CA GLY A 34 14.37 6.89 -3.13
C GLY A 34 13.89 7.99 -4.08
N ARG A 35 13.04 7.62 -5.01
CA ARG A 35 12.56 8.49 -6.10
C ARG A 35 11.13 8.96 -5.84
N ILE A 36 10.94 10.28 -5.79
CA ILE A 36 9.60 10.92 -5.67
C ILE A 36 9.40 11.94 -6.80
N PRO A 37 8.98 11.51 -8.00
CA PRO A 37 8.77 12.42 -9.13
C PRO A 37 7.40 13.09 -9.01
N LEU A 38 7.28 14.17 -8.23
CA LEU A 38 6.01 14.89 -8.00
C LEU A 38 5.45 15.57 -9.25
N HIS A 39 6.28 15.86 -10.25
CA HIS A 39 5.87 16.48 -11.53
C HIS A 39 5.47 15.47 -12.61
N THR A 40 5.65 14.17 -12.36
CA THR A 40 5.28 13.14 -13.33
C THR A 40 3.83 12.74 -13.14
N PHE A 41 2.98 13.10 -14.10
CA PHE A 41 1.53 12.84 -14.01
C PHE A 41 1.18 11.34 -13.95
N ARG A 42 1.96 10.49 -14.59
CA ARG A 42 1.77 9.05 -14.62
C ARG A 42 2.34 8.32 -13.38
N ALA A 43 3.03 9.03 -12.48
CA ALA A 43 3.50 8.44 -11.24
C ALA A 43 2.33 8.19 -10.28
N ASP A 44 2.33 7.01 -9.67
CA ASP A 44 1.37 6.66 -8.61
C ASP A 44 1.93 7.10 -7.26
N ILE A 45 1.48 8.28 -6.81
CA ILE A 45 1.92 8.87 -5.56
C ILE A 45 0.74 8.93 -4.61
N ASP A 46 0.89 8.26 -3.48
CA ASP A 46 -0.06 8.32 -2.39
C ASP A 46 0.36 9.42 -1.40
N TYR A 47 -0.63 10.19 -0.95
CA TYR A 47 -0.42 11.31 -0.05
C TYR A 47 -1.27 11.17 1.21
N ALA A 48 -0.64 11.44 2.34
CA ALA A 48 -1.34 11.49 3.62
C ALA A 48 -0.90 12.71 4.43
N LEU A 49 -1.86 13.29 5.13
CA LEU A 49 -1.67 14.35 6.11
C LEU A 49 -2.09 13.83 7.48
N ALA A 50 -1.24 14.01 8.47
CA ALA A 50 -1.55 13.71 9.87
C ALA A 50 -1.13 14.88 10.77
N GLU A 51 -1.83 15.04 11.88
CA GLU A 51 -1.55 16.05 12.88
C GLU A 51 -1.36 15.38 14.23
N ALA A 52 -0.27 15.71 14.92
CA ALA A 52 0.01 15.26 16.27
C ALA A 52 -0.23 16.40 17.27
N HIS A 53 -1.25 16.26 18.09
CA HIS A 53 -1.56 17.21 19.16
C HIS A 53 -0.71 16.93 20.38
N THR A 54 0.18 17.87 20.70
CA THR A 54 1.08 17.79 21.85
C THR A 54 0.75 18.87 22.86
N LYS A 55 1.31 18.79 24.08
CA LYS A 55 1.14 19.82 25.12
C LYS A 55 1.65 21.20 24.70
N VAL A 56 2.65 21.25 23.81
CA VAL A 56 3.28 22.49 23.32
C VAL A 56 2.73 22.95 21.96
N GLY A 57 1.73 22.28 21.40
CA GLY A 57 1.11 22.65 20.13
C GLY A 57 0.90 21.46 19.22
N VAL A 58 0.60 21.73 17.96
CA VAL A 58 0.33 20.73 16.93
C VAL A 58 1.53 20.58 16.02
N ILE A 59 1.90 19.34 15.73
CA ILE A 59 2.92 19.00 14.75
C ILE A 59 2.22 18.44 13.52
N GLY A 60 2.42 19.08 12.36
CA GLY A 60 1.90 18.61 11.08
C GLY A 60 2.87 17.64 10.40
N ILE A 61 2.35 16.53 9.90
CA ILE A 61 3.13 15.51 9.18
C ILE A 61 2.50 15.32 7.82
N LYS A 62 3.30 15.52 6.77
CA LYS A 62 2.92 15.25 5.38
C LYS A 62 3.76 14.12 4.84
N THR A 63 3.15 13.14 4.24
CA THR A 63 3.84 11.97 3.69
C THR A 63 3.44 11.76 2.23
N TRP A 64 4.40 11.51 1.37
CA TRP A 64 4.23 11.11 -0.02
C TRP A 64 4.95 9.79 -0.23
N ILE A 65 4.26 8.82 -0.76
CA ILE A 65 4.80 7.48 -1.08
C ILE A 65 4.64 7.25 -2.57
N CYS A 66 5.75 6.98 -3.26
CA CYS A 66 5.74 6.61 -4.66
C CYS A 66 5.69 5.09 -4.80
N ASN A 67 4.60 4.59 -5.38
CA ASN A 67 4.42 3.15 -5.64
C ASN A 67 5.00 2.73 -7.00
N GLY A 68 5.29 3.70 -7.87
CA GLY A 68 5.82 3.45 -9.20
C GLY A 68 5.17 4.30 -10.27
N ILE A 69 5.37 3.91 -11.53
CA ILE A 69 4.79 4.59 -12.68
C ILE A 69 3.70 3.69 -13.28
N VAL A 70 2.52 4.25 -13.49
CA VAL A 70 1.38 3.56 -14.11
C VAL A 70 1.29 3.94 -15.58
N TYR A 71 1.41 2.94 -16.46
CA TYR A 71 1.22 3.10 -17.89
C TYR A 71 -0.18 2.63 -18.28
N GLY A 72 -0.85 3.38 -19.16
CA GLY A 72 -2.18 3.07 -19.65
C GLY A 72 -3.29 3.91 -19.01
N LYS A 73 -4.54 3.49 -19.16
CA LYS A 73 -5.70 4.20 -18.60
C LYS A 73 -5.74 4.04 -17.08
N ARG A 74 -5.72 5.16 -16.38
CA ARG A 74 -5.93 5.21 -14.96
C ARG A 74 -7.44 5.17 -14.68
N ASP A 75 -7.86 4.24 -13.86
CA ASP A 75 -9.23 4.23 -13.36
C ASP A 75 -9.36 5.33 -12.29
N LEU A 76 -10.00 6.42 -12.66
CA LEU A 76 -10.27 7.57 -11.79
C LEU A 76 -11.60 7.43 -11.05
N SER A 77 -12.28 6.30 -11.19
CA SER A 77 -13.54 6.09 -10.47
C SER A 77 -13.30 6.01 -8.96
N PRO A 78 -14.16 6.64 -8.15
CA PRO A 78 -13.99 6.69 -6.69
C PRO A 78 -14.35 5.37 -5.99
N ASN A 79 -14.17 4.24 -6.63
CA ASN A 79 -14.36 2.90 -6.05
C ASN A 79 -13.25 2.56 -5.04
N ILE A 80 -13.11 3.40 -4.04
CA ILE A 80 -12.29 3.12 -2.87
C ILE A 80 -13.00 2.02 -2.10
N GLY A 81 -12.53 0.79 -2.23
CA GLY A 81 -13.02 -0.35 -1.45
C GLY A 81 -13.48 -1.58 -2.24
N THR A 82 -13.71 -1.50 -3.54
CA THR A 82 -14.16 -2.67 -4.32
C THR A 82 -13.02 -3.57 -4.83
N LYS A 83 -11.77 -3.15 -4.70
CA LYS A 83 -10.62 -3.98 -5.11
C LYS A 83 -10.36 -5.20 -4.22
N SER A 84 -10.95 -5.26 -3.05
CA SER A 84 -10.78 -6.38 -2.12
C SER A 84 -11.78 -7.52 -2.35
N VAL A 85 -12.89 -7.27 -3.04
CA VAL A 85 -13.96 -8.28 -3.21
C VAL A 85 -13.77 -9.14 -4.48
N ALA A 86 -13.14 -8.60 -5.52
CA ALA A 86 -12.93 -9.33 -6.77
C ALA A 86 -11.92 -10.48 -6.66
N ASN A 87 -10.95 -10.40 -5.74
CA ASN A 87 -9.93 -11.45 -5.56
C ASN A 87 -10.34 -12.60 -4.64
N VAL A 88 -11.49 -12.50 -3.97
CA VAL A 88 -11.96 -13.57 -3.07
C VAL A 88 -12.79 -14.61 -3.81
N THR A 89 -13.37 -14.25 -4.96
CA THR A 89 -14.29 -15.13 -5.69
C THR A 89 -13.59 -16.10 -6.67
N GLU A 90 -12.35 -15.81 -7.08
CA GLU A 90 -11.62 -16.68 -8.02
C GLU A 90 -10.87 -17.86 -7.39
N LYS A 91 -10.77 -17.93 -6.06
CA LYS A 91 -10.12 -19.07 -5.37
C LYS A 91 -11.04 -20.23 -4.99
N LYS A 92 -12.30 -20.23 -5.42
CA LYS A 92 -13.27 -21.26 -5.03
C LYS A 92 -13.84 -22.04 -6.22
N ALA A 93 -12.99 -22.56 -7.08
CA ALA A 93 -13.39 -23.61 -8.03
C ALA A 93 -12.20 -24.49 -8.45
N LYS A 94 -11.66 -25.29 -7.53
CA LYS A 94 -11.02 -26.54 -7.93
C LYS A 94 -12.06 -27.64 -7.77
N PRO A 95 -12.51 -28.32 -8.84
CA PRO A 95 -13.37 -29.48 -8.71
C PRO A 95 -12.58 -30.61 -8.03
N ALA A 96 -13.22 -31.24 -7.05
CA ALA A 96 -12.68 -32.41 -6.38
C ALA A 96 -12.41 -33.53 -7.40
N PRO A 97 -11.33 -34.33 -7.28
CA PRO A 97 -11.08 -35.46 -8.15
C PRO A 97 -12.15 -36.53 -7.90
N LYS A 98 -12.88 -36.88 -8.95
CA LYS A 98 -13.83 -38.02 -8.96
C LYS A 98 -13.06 -39.26 -8.54
N GLY A 99 -13.52 -39.89 -7.46
CA GLY A 99 -12.99 -41.15 -6.96
C GLY A 99 -13.05 -42.25 -8.01
N GLY A 100 -11.88 -42.80 -8.33
CA GLY A 100 -11.76 -43.96 -9.16
C GLY A 100 -12.37 -45.19 -8.49
N SER A 101 -13.34 -45.81 -9.13
CA SER A 101 -13.92 -47.10 -8.75
C SER A 101 -12.85 -48.19 -8.76
N ARG A 102 -12.63 -48.83 -7.62
CA ARG A 102 -11.78 -50.02 -7.51
C ARG A 102 -12.44 -51.21 -8.25
N PRO A 103 -11.76 -51.98 -9.12
CA PRO A 103 -12.29 -53.16 -9.69
C PRO A 103 -12.36 -54.29 -8.63
N ARG A 104 -13.54 -54.90 -8.58
CA ARG A 104 -13.86 -56.03 -7.68
C ARG A 104 -13.12 -57.30 -8.15
N ALA A 105 -12.26 -57.85 -7.29
CA ALA A 105 -11.55 -59.10 -7.57
C ALA A 105 -12.54 -60.28 -7.69
N LYS A 106 -12.49 -60.99 -8.81
CA LYS A 106 -13.19 -62.26 -9.01
C LYS A 106 -12.46 -63.36 -8.24
N LYS A 107 -13.17 -64.03 -7.29
CA LYS A 107 -12.77 -65.30 -6.71
C LYS A 107 -12.89 -66.38 -7.77
N LYS A 108 -11.79 -67.09 -8.05
CA LYS A 108 -11.79 -68.35 -8.76
C LYS A 108 -12.03 -69.49 -7.76
N LYS A 109 -12.93 -70.42 -8.14
CA LYS A 109 -13.09 -71.75 -7.57
C LYS A 109 -11.89 -72.61 -7.91
#